data_6272a949dd6170b3b09f26bc3174d128
#
_entry.id   6272a949dd6170b3b09f26bc3174d128
#
_cell.length_a   1.000
_cell.length_b   1.000
_cell.length_c   1.000
_cell.angle_alpha   90.00
_cell.angle_beta   90.00
_cell.angle_gamma   90.00
#
_symmetry.space_group_name_H-M   'P 1'
#
loop_
_entity.id
_entity.type
_entity.pdbx_description
1 polymer ?
#
loop_
_entity_poly.entity_id
_entity_poly.type
_entity_poly.pdbx_seq_one_letter_code
_entity_poly.pdbx_strand_id
1 'polypeptide(L)'
;MTMENEKHKNVKGIKIRTLNNLAIFAACILYVLVLYATLQVALRYDELITATDDYIQCEKNAALVREGSDYLTEQVRLYAVTMDTQYINSYLEEVNVTKRREKALEELRKYSFSDRSQGYLSTAISNSNKLIAKELYSIKLVSLANEYDMKVLPQEVKDVQITLEDRELSSEEMLEKAEDMVFSDAYQSSKALIMNDIEHFLEGIEEETGQRQTRSAGSLDSMITQQRWYISALFILNILTFIMIIVLVVRPLRIYLECIRDGRLMKIVGSKEFRCLAVTYNEIFEANSANQALLRHKADHDPLTGIANRGTFDRLRDLLKTSRSPVALLLIDVDEFKQINDSYGHATGDMVLKKVAKLLQEQFRSNDYPARIGGDEFAVIMTDITPSLRFVIENKMD
;
A
#
# COMPACT_ATOMS: atom_id res chain seq x y z
N MET A 1 -36.15 -24.22 20.11
CA MET A 1 -35.57 -23.30 19.10
C MET A 1 -35.18 -21.90 19.63
N THR A 2 -35.78 -21.44 20.75
CA THR A 2 -35.51 -20.09 21.30
C THR A 2 -34.37 -20.02 22.33
N MET A 3 -34.12 -21.06 23.12
CA MET A 3 -33.01 -21.09 24.11
C MET A 3 -31.63 -21.38 23.50
N GLU A 4 -31.55 -22.15 22.41
CA GLU A 4 -30.29 -22.41 21.69
C GLU A 4 -29.71 -21.15 21.03
N ASN A 5 -30.59 -20.27 20.51
CA ASN A 5 -30.13 -19.01 19.90
C ASN A 5 -29.57 -17.99 20.90
N GLU A 6 -29.90 -18.06 22.17
CA GLU A 6 -29.35 -17.18 23.20
C GLU A 6 -27.92 -17.56 23.66
N LYS A 7 -27.60 -18.86 23.74
CA LYS A 7 -26.26 -19.33 24.10
C LYS A 7 -25.20 -18.93 23.06
N HIS A 8 -25.55 -18.99 21.76
CA HIS A 8 -24.66 -18.57 20.68
C HIS A 8 -24.40 -17.05 20.62
N LYS A 9 -25.32 -16.22 21.14
CA LYS A 9 -25.14 -14.76 21.25
C LYS A 9 -24.08 -14.33 22.26
N ASN A 10 -23.77 -15.16 23.25
CA ASN A 10 -22.91 -14.78 24.39
C ASN A 10 -21.43 -15.17 24.24
N VAL A 11 -21.02 -15.71 23.09
CA VAL A 11 -19.61 -16.01 22.83
C VAL A 11 -18.86 -14.70 22.63
N LYS A 12 -18.08 -14.29 23.67
CA LYS A 12 -17.22 -13.10 23.62
C LYS A 12 -16.09 -13.30 22.59
N GLY A 13 -15.88 -12.36 21.68
CA GLY A 13 -14.81 -12.40 20.70
C GLY A 13 -14.97 -11.35 19.62
N ILE A 14 -13.90 -11.04 18.90
CA ILE A 14 -13.89 -10.09 17.80
C ILE A 14 -14.34 -10.82 16.53
N LYS A 15 -15.27 -10.22 15.78
CA LYS A 15 -15.72 -10.76 14.50
C LYS A 15 -14.66 -10.53 13.43
N ILE A 16 -14.31 -11.56 12.66
CA ILE A 16 -13.37 -11.46 11.52
C ILE A 16 -13.81 -10.36 10.55
N ARG A 17 -15.10 -10.35 10.20
CA ARG A 17 -15.64 -9.37 9.25
C ARG A 17 -15.42 -7.92 9.69
N THR A 18 -15.64 -7.61 10.95
CA THR A 18 -15.47 -6.24 11.47
C THR A 18 -14.01 -5.81 11.41
N LEU A 19 -13.09 -6.71 11.81
CA LEU A 19 -11.66 -6.42 11.83
C LEU A 19 -11.08 -6.29 10.42
N ASN A 20 -11.50 -7.18 9.51
CA ASN A 20 -11.09 -7.13 8.10
C ASN A 20 -11.59 -5.85 7.41
N ASN A 21 -12.86 -5.47 7.62
CA ASN A 21 -13.40 -4.24 7.05
C ASN A 21 -12.66 -3.00 7.57
N LEU A 22 -12.29 -2.96 8.86
CA LEU A 22 -11.50 -1.88 9.44
C LEU A 22 -10.10 -1.82 8.83
N ALA A 23 -9.44 -2.97 8.65
CA ALA A 23 -8.12 -3.04 8.03
C ALA A 23 -8.14 -2.58 6.56
N ILE A 24 -9.14 -3.02 5.78
CA ILE A 24 -9.33 -2.59 4.38
C ILE A 24 -9.57 -1.08 4.33
N PHE A 25 -10.45 -0.54 5.17
CA PHE A 25 -10.74 0.89 5.21
C PHE A 25 -9.49 1.73 5.54
N ALA A 26 -8.72 1.31 6.55
CA ALA A 26 -7.45 1.96 6.90
C ALA A 26 -6.42 1.88 5.76
N ALA A 27 -6.32 0.73 5.08
CA ALA A 27 -5.44 0.56 3.92
C ALA A 27 -5.84 1.46 2.74
N CYS A 28 -7.14 1.59 2.46
CA CYS A 28 -7.65 2.50 1.43
C CYS A 28 -7.31 3.97 1.73
N ILE A 29 -7.48 4.41 2.98
CA ILE A 29 -7.11 5.78 3.38
C ILE A 29 -5.60 6.01 3.17
N LEU A 30 -4.76 5.11 3.67
CA LEU A 30 -3.30 5.22 3.51
C LEU A 30 -2.88 5.22 2.04
N TYR A 31 -3.51 4.40 1.21
CA TYR A 31 -3.25 4.38 -0.23
C TYR A 31 -3.60 5.71 -0.91
N VAL A 32 -4.75 6.30 -0.57
CA VAL A 32 -5.14 7.62 -1.09
C VAL A 32 -4.15 8.70 -0.65
N LEU A 33 -3.66 8.65 0.60
CA LEU A 33 -2.64 9.58 1.11
C LEU A 33 -1.30 9.42 0.37
N VAL A 34 -0.89 8.20 0.05
CA VAL A 34 0.31 7.94 -0.77
C VAL A 34 0.16 8.51 -2.18
N LEU A 35 -0.98 8.29 -2.83
CA LEU A 35 -1.25 8.85 -4.17
C LEU A 35 -1.23 10.37 -4.15
N TYR A 36 -1.89 10.98 -3.15
CA TYR A 36 -1.89 12.43 -2.99
C TYR A 36 -0.47 12.98 -2.79
N ALA A 37 0.32 12.37 -1.90
CA ALA A 37 1.72 12.77 -1.68
C ALA A 37 2.56 12.63 -2.95
N THR A 38 2.38 11.54 -3.71
CA THR A 38 3.09 11.32 -4.98
C THR A 38 2.76 12.42 -6.00
N LEU A 39 1.49 12.80 -6.11
CA LEU A 39 1.06 13.87 -7.02
C LEU A 39 1.67 15.22 -6.62
N GLN A 40 1.69 15.53 -5.32
CA GLN A 40 2.29 16.77 -4.81
C GLN A 40 3.80 16.84 -5.08
N VAL A 41 4.52 15.73 -4.90
CA VAL A 41 5.96 15.64 -5.24
C VAL A 41 6.18 15.89 -6.73
N ALA A 42 5.37 15.29 -7.61
CA ALA A 42 5.48 15.48 -9.05
C ALA A 42 5.27 16.94 -9.46
N LEU A 43 4.23 17.59 -8.94
CA LEU A 43 3.93 19.01 -9.23
C LEU A 43 5.06 19.95 -8.78
N ARG A 44 5.65 19.72 -7.61
CA ARG A 44 6.77 20.54 -7.11
C ARG A 44 8.07 20.31 -7.86
N TYR A 45 8.29 19.08 -8.33
CA TYR A 45 9.44 18.76 -9.16
C TYR A 45 9.37 19.46 -10.53
N ASP A 46 8.21 19.49 -11.15
CA ASP A 46 7.97 20.18 -12.42
C ASP A 46 8.20 21.71 -12.29
N GLU A 47 7.70 22.31 -11.21
CA GLU A 47 7.96 23.73 -10.87
C GLU A 47 9.46 24.04 -10.74
N LEU A 48 10.22 23.13 -10.13
CA LEU A 48 11.69 23.29 -9.97
C LEU A 48 12.41 23.22 -11.32
N ILE A 49 12.05 22.27 -12.17
CA ILE A 49 12.63 22.13 -13.51
C ILE A 49 12.35 23.39 -14.33
N THR A 50 11.09 23.83 -14.37
CA THR A 50 10.71 25.03 -15.12
C THR A 50 11.49 26.25 -14.69
N ALA A 51 11.64 26.49 -13.38
CA ALA A 51 12.43 27.62 -12.88
C ALA A 51 13.93 27.53 -13.25
N THR A 52 14.48 26.32 -13.30
CA THR A 52 15.87 26.11 -13.72
C THR A 52 16.05 26.34 -15.22
N ASP A 53 15.13 25.85 -16.05
CA ASP A 53 15.14 26.07 -17.50
C ASP A 53 15.01 27.55 -17.82
N ASP A 54 14.14 28.28 -17.14
CA ASP A 54 13.96 29.73 -17.29
C ASP A 54 15.29 30.48 -17.02
N TYR A 55 16.00 30.11 -15.93
CA TYR A 55 17.31 30.69 -15.63
C TYR A 55 18.34 30.44 -16.74
N ILE A 56 18.45 29.18 -17.21
CA ILE A 56 19.39 28.80 -18.27
C ILE A 56 19.08 29.58 -19.57
N GLN A 57 17.80 29.73 -19.91
CA GLN A 57 17.43 30.51 -21.11
C GLN A 57 17.73 32.00 -20.95
N CYS A 58 17.55 32.58 -19.76
CA CYS A 58 17.92 33.96 -19.47
C CYS A 58 19.44 34.18 -19.61
N GLU A 59 20.28 33.30 -19.04
CA GLU A 59 21.74 33.36 -19.17
C GLU A 59 22.20 33.29 -20.63
N LYS A 60 21.61 32.34 -21.39
CA LYS A 60 21.89 32.20 -22.82
C LYS A 60 21.52 33.46 -23.62
N ASN A 61 20.37 34.05 -23.37
CA ASN A 61 19.95 35.26 -24.06
C ASN A 61 20.78 36.47 -23.66
N ALA A 62 21.23 36.58 -22.40
CA ALA A 62 22.16 37.62 -21.96
C ALA A 62 23.54 37.51 -22.68
N ALA A 63 24.04 36.30 -22.86
CA ALA A 63 25.26 36.08 -23.68
C ALA A 63 25.07 36.52 -25.12
N LEU A 64 23.91 36.24 -25.74
CA LEU A 64 23.59 36.70 -27.11
C LEU A 64 23.49 38.23 -27.21
N VAL A 65 22.98 38.92 -26.18
CA VAL A 65 22.98 40.39 -26.13
C VAL A 65 24.43 40.91 -26.12
N ARG A 66 25.30 40.33 -25.34
CA ARG A 66 26.74 40.69 -25.29
C ARG A 66 27.42 40.48 -26.63
N GLU A 67 27.31 39.27 -27.20
CA GLU A 67 27.88 38.93 -28.51
C GLU A 67 27.40 39.85 -29.61
N GLY A 68 26.10 40.10 -29.68
CA GLY A 68 25.50 41.00 -30.70
C GLY A 68 25.98 42.44 -30.51
N SER A 69 26.11 42.95 -29.29
CA SER A 69 26.63 44.29 -29.00
C SER A 69 28.11 44.42 -29.35
N ASP A 70 28.92 43.40 -29.05
CA ASP A 70 30.38 43.39 -29.39
C ASP A 70 30.55 43.39 -30.91
N TYR A 71 29.80 42.53 -31.63
CA TYR A 71 29.86 42.47 -33.09
C TYR A 71 29.52 43.80 -33.74
N LEU A 72 28.40 44.44 -33.35
CA LEU A 72 27.99 45.71 -33.89
C LEU A 72 29.03 46.80 -33.65
N THR A 73 29.58 46.87 -32.45
CA THR A 73 30.65 47.80 -32.09
C THR A 73 31.89 47.61 -32.97
N GLU A 74 32.27 46.36 -33.22
CA GLU A 74 33.42 46.04 -34.07
C GLU A 74 33.20 46.48 -35.49
N GLN A 75 32.01 46.21 -36.08
CA GLN A 75 31.70 46.62 -37.47
C GLN A 75 31.75 48.13 -37.61
N VAL A 76 31.16 48.91 -36.66
CA VAL A 76 31.15 50.38 -36.74
C VAL A 76 32.59 50.94 -36.62
N ARG A 77 33.40 50.39 -35.70
CA ARG A 77 34.81 50.82 -35.52
C ARG A 77 35.65 50.54 -36.75
N LEU A 78 35.51 49.31 -37.32
CA LEU A 78 36.23 48.97 -38.55
C LEU A 78 35.78 49.86 -39.70
N TYR A 79 34.52 50.20 -39.82
CA TYR A 79 34.08 51.14 -40.81
C TYR A 79 34.64 52.55 -40.58
N ALA A 80 34.63 53.06 -39.36
CA ALA A 80 35.15 54.39 -39.05
C ALA A 80 36.65 54.55 -39.42
N VAL A 81 37.45 53.49 -39.25
CA VAL A 81 38.92 53.52 -39.53
C VAL A 81 39.22 53.17 -40.99
N THR A 82 38.58 52.13 -41.52
CA THR A 82 38.95 51.62 -42.86
C THR A 82 38.14 52.24 -44.03
N MET A 83 36.98 52.81 -43.71
CA MET A 83 36.02 53.34 -44.67
C MET A 83 35.49 52.30 -45.69
N ASP A 84 35.67 51.00 -45.38
CA ASP A 84 35.24 49.92 -46.26
C ASP A 84 33.73 49.60 -46.03
N THR A 85 32.95 49.71 -47.12
CA THR A 85 31.49 49.51 -47.08
C THR A 85 31.05 48.10 -46.67
N GLN A 86 31.98 47.14 -46.76
CA GLN A 86 31.65 45.78 -46.28
C GLN A 86 31.21 45.79 -44.80
N TYR A 87 31.81 46.63 -43.96
CA TYR A 87 31.49 46.70 -42.55
C TYR A 87 30.14 47.36 -42.26
N ILE A 88 29.72 48.33 -43.08
CA ILE A 88 28.36 48.88 -43.02
C ILE A 88 27.34 47.77 -43.37
N ASN A 89 27.58 46.99 -44.41
CA ASN A 89 26.70 45.94 -44.84
C ASN A 89 26.60 44.87 -43.72
N SER A 90 27.70 44.47 -43.12
CA SER A 90 27.72 43.53 -41.97
C SER A 90 26.97 44.08 -40.75
N TYR A 91 27.18 45.35 -40.41
CA TYR A 91 26.45 46.03 -39.33
C TYR A 91 24.91 46.00 -39.56
N LEU A 92 24.50 46.38 -40.78
CA LEU A 92 23.09 46.46 -41.12
C LEU A 92 22.42 45.09 -41.30
N GLU A 93 23.17 44.08 -41.72
CA GLU A 93 22.71 42.70 -41.71
C GLU A 93 22.40 42.26 -40.29
N GLU A 94 23.29 42.58 -39.32
CA GLU A 94 23.02 42.26 -37.91
C GLU A 94 21.83 43.03 -37.34
N VAL A 95 21.71 44.35 -37.64
CA VAL A 95 20.62 45.19 -37.11
C VAL A 95 19.25 44.84 -37.76
N ASN A 96 19.22 44.52 -39.07
CA ASN A 96 17.95 44.37 -39.79
C ASN A 96 17.50 42.91 -39.98
N VAL A 97 18.45 41.98 -40.14
CA VAL A 97 18.18 40.59 -40.49
C VAL A 97 18.42 39.67 -39.30
N THR A 98 19.64 39.59 -38.82
CA THR A 98 20.05 38.67 -37.75
C THR A 98 19.40 39.05 -36.40
N LYS A 99 19.51 40.33 -36.03
CA LYS A 99 18.89 40.95 -34.85
C LYS A 99 19.17 40.17 -33.55
N ARG A 100 20.40 39.64 -33.36
CA ARG A 100 20.75 38.82 -32.20
C ARG A 100 20.44 39.52 -30.89
N ARG A 101 20.91 40.73 -30.73
CA ARG A 101 20.75 41.55 -29.54
C ARG A 101 19.28 41.87 -29.29
N GLU A 102 18.54 42.34 -30.29
CA GLU A 102 17.13 42.73 -30.18
C GLU A 102 16.24 41.52 -29.86
N LYS A 103 16.44 40.41 -30.60
CA LYS A 103 15.70 39.16 -30.34
C LYS A 103 15.98 38.63 -28.94
N ALA A 104 17.24 38.63 -28.49
CA ALA A 104 17.59 38.17 -27.16
C ALA A 104 16.98 39.05 -26.06
N LEU A 105 16.98 40.41 -26.24
CA LEU A 105 16.32 41.31 -25.30
C LEU A 105 14.80 41.12 -25.27
N GLU A 106 14.18 40.80 -26.40
CA GLU A 106 12.76 40.50 -26.49
C GLU A 106 12.39 39.18 -25.82
N GLU A 107 13.26 38.14 -25.99
CA GLU A 107 13.10 36.87 -25.31
C GLU A 107 13.21 37.07 -23.79
N LEU A 108 14.19 37.84 -23.30
CA LEU A 108 14.35 38.15 -21.88
C LEU A 108 13.09 38.83 -21.26
N ARG A 109 12.34 39.62 -22.05
CA ARG A 109 11.07 40.23 -21.59
C ARG A 109 9.94 39.24 -21.32
N LYS A 110 9.99 38.04 -21.89
CA LYS A 110 8.93 37.04 -21.69
C LYS A 110 8.96 36.45 -20.28
N TYR A 111 10.08 36.53 -19.62
CA TYR A 111 10.24 36.04 -18.25
C TYR A 111 9.77 37.07 -17.24
N SER A 112 8.82 36.67 -16.41
CA SER A 112 8.19 37.53 -15.40
C SER A 112 8.91 37.35 -14.06
N PHE A 113 9.81 38.26 -13.74
CA PHE A 113 10.51 38.35 -12.47
C PHE A 113 10.05 39.59 -11.67
N SER A 114 10.76 39.88 -10.58
CA SER A 114 10.43 41.04 -9.75
C SER A 114 10.45 42.36 -10.53
N ASP A 115 9.70 43.34 -10.05
CA ASP A 115 9.68 44.70 -10.63
C ASP A 115 11.09 45.30 -10.70
N ARG A 116 11.97 44.94 -9.75
CA ARG A 116 13.37 45.40 -9.73
C ARG A 116 14.17 44.85 -10.90
N SER A 117 14.13 43.54 -11.12
CA SER A 117 14.83 42.87 -12.23
C SER A 117 14.30 43.38 -13.58
N GLN A 118 12.99 43.55 -13.74
CA GLN A 118 12.39 44.14 -14.93
C GLN A 118 12.84 45.60 -15.16
N GLY A 119 13.07 46.37 -14.11
CA GLY A 119 13.61 47.73 -14.17
C GLY A 119 15.00 47.76 -14.82
N TYR A 120 15.89 46.88 -14.41
CA TYR A 120 17.24 46.77 -15.02
C TYR A 120 17.15 46.38 -16.50
N LEU A 121 16.36 45.42 -16.88
CA LEU A 121 16.18 45.01 -18.27
C LEU A 121 15.62 46.18 -19.14
N SER A 122 14.64 46.92 -18.62
CA SER A 122 14.07 48.09 -19.30
C SER A 122 15.11 49.18 -19.52
N THR A 123 15.99 49.42 -18.52
CA THR A 123 17.07 50.39 -18.62
C THR A 123 18.12 49.94 -19.63
N ALA A 124 18.52 48.66 -19.60
CA ALA A 124 19.46 48.09 -20.59
C ALA A 124 18.93 48.28 -22.04
N ILE A 125 17.66 47.98 -22.29
CA ILE A 125 17.01 48.17 -23.61
C ILE A 125 17.02 49.64 -24.01
N SER A 126 16.66 50.55 -23.12
CA SER A 126 16.68 52.00 -23.43
C SER A 126 18.09 52.49 -23.77
N ASN A 127 19.10 52.08 -23.00
CA ASN A 127 20.49 52.45 -23.23
C ASN A 127 21.04 51.82 -24.52
N SER A 128 20.66 50.59 -24.85
CA SER A 128 21.00 49.90 -26.08
C SER A 128 20.47 50.67 -27.30
N ASN A 129 19.23 51.17 -27.28
CA ASN A 129 18.66 51.97 -28.35
C ASN A 129 19.40 53.30 -28.53
N LYS A 130 19.83 53.96 -27.47
CA LYS A 130 20.66 55.15 -27.52
C LYS A 130 22.03 54.90 -28.15
N LEU A 131 22.63 53.74 -27.88
CA LEU A 131 23.92 53.33 -28.42
C LEU A 131 23.83 53.14 -29.95
N ILE A 132 22.78 52.41 -30.43
CA ILE A 132 22.48 52.25 -31.87
C ILE A 132 22.38 53.61 -32.57
N ALA A 133 21.69 54.57 -31.98
CA ALA A 133 21.54 55.91 -32.54
C ALA A 133 22.91 56.62 -32.71
N LYS A 134 23.84 56.48 -31.74
CA LYS A 134 25.21 56.98 -31.84
C LYS A 134 26.03 56.28 -32.93
N GLU A 135 25.90 54.97 -33.02
CA GLU A 135 26.56 54.14 -34.04
C GLU A 135 26.13 54.53 -35.45
N LEU A 136 24.81 54.65 -35.69
CA LEU A 136 24.26 55.09 -36.98
C LEU A 136 24.66 56.53 -37.30
N TYR A 137 24.78 57.39 -36.28
CA TYR A 137 25.25 58.75 -36.47
C TYR A 137 26.71 58.77 -36.94
N SER A 138 27.61 58.01 -36.31
CA SER A 138 29.04 57.84 -36.70
C SER A 138 29.14 57.32 -38.13
N ILE A 139 28.37 56.24 -38.48
CA ILE A 139 28.32 55.69 -39.85
C ILE A 139 27.95 56.80 -40.86
N LYS A 140 26.95 57.65 -40.53
CA LYS A 140 26.51 58.75 -41.38
C LYS A 140 27.60 59.78 -41.59
N LEU A 141 28.32 60.19 -40.55
CA LEU A 141 29.43 61.15 -40.67
C LEU A 141 30.56 60.60 -41.58
N VAL A 142 30.99 59.35 -41.39
CA VAL A 142 32.02 58.71 -42.25
C VAL A 142 31.54 58.68 -43.69
N SER A 143 30.25 58.36 -43.93
CA SER A 143 29.69 58.27 -45.28
C SER A 143 29.66 59.66 -45.98
N LEU A 144 29.36 60.72 -45.25
CA LEU A 144 29.38 62.09 -45.76
C LEU A 144 30.82 62.57 -46.05
N ALA A 145 31.75 62.30 -45.14
CA ALA A 145 33.15 62.67 -45.25
C ALA A 145 33.82 62.07 -46.52
N ASN A 146 33.38 60.86 -46.89
CA ASN A 146 33.89 60.15 -48.07
C ASN A 146 33.09 60.38 -49.36
N GLU A 147 32.15 61.31 -49.35
CA GLU A 147 31.28 61.63 -50.51
C GLU A 147 30.55 60.40 -51.10
N TYR A 148 30.21 59.40 -50.23
CA TYR A 148 29.46 58.22 -50.72
C TYR A 148 28.12 58.64 -51.31
N ASP A 149 27.73 58.02 -52.42
CA ASP A 149 26.43 58.24 -53.03
C ASP A 149 25.32 57.84 -52.02
N MET A 150 24.64 58.84 -51.51
CA MET A 150 23.55 58.65 -50.54
C MET A 150 22.47 57.72 -51.01
N LYS A 151 22.37 57.47 -52.34
CA LYS A 151 21.40 56.55 -52.91
C LYS A 151 21.75 55.07 -52.58
N VAL A 152 23.02 54.78 -52.41
CA VAL A 152 23.53 53.43 -52.12
C VAL A 152 23.44 53.09 -50.66
N LEU A 153 23.41 54.11 -49.76
CA LEU A 153 23.31 53.89 -48.35
C LEU A 153 21.93 53.33 -47.96
N PRO A 154 21.86 52.46 -46.94
CA PRO A 154 20.60 51.94 -46.36
C PRO A 154 19.73 53.06 -45.78
N GLN A 155 18.40 52.77 -45.70
CA GLN A 155 17.42 53.78 -45.31
C GLN A 155 17.63 54.26 -43.85
N GLU A 156 18.05 53.40 -42.96
CA GLU A 156 18.32 53.70 -41.56
C GLU A 156 19.45 54.75 -41.40
N VAL A 157 20.48 54.66 -42.24
CA VAL A 157 21.59 55.65 -42.27
C VAL A 157 21.09 56.93 -42.95
N LYS A 158 20.24 56.84 -44.01
CA LYS A 158 19.68 58.04 -44.69
C LYS A 158 18.85 58.89 -43.73
N ASP A 159 18.05 58.25 -42.88
CA ASP A 159 17.09 58.88 -41.96
C ASP A 159 17.78 59.57 -40.76
N VAL A 160 19.06 59.29 -40.52
CA VAL A 160 19.81 59.97 -39.47
C VAL A 160 19.96 61.47 -39.81
N GLN A 161 19.48 62.31 -38.90
CA GLN A 161 19.59 63.75 -38.98
C GLN A 161 20.94 64.20 -38.40
N ILE A 162 21.79 64.79 -39.24
CA ILE A 162 23.06 65.39 -38.82
C ILE A 162 22.79 66.82 -38.34
N THR A 163 23.44 67.25 -37.24
CA THR A 163 23.33 68.61 -36.73
C THR A 163 23.83 69.66 -37.73
N LEU A 164 23.36 70.87 -37.63
CA LEU A 164 23.87 71.94 -38.53
C LEU A 164 25.36 72.18 -38.35
N GLU A 165 25.85 72.13 -37.12
CA GLU A 165 27.29 72.27 -36.79
C GLU A 165 28.13 71.18 -37.47
N ASP A 166 27.65 69.92 -37.47
CA ASP A 166 28.39 68.81 -38.03
C ASP A 166 28.34 68.79 -39.57
N ARG A 167 27.38 69.45 -40.19
CA ARG A 167 27.32 69.63 -41.66
C ARG A 167 28.36 70.65 -42.19
N GLU A 168 28.80 71.54 -41.33
CA GLU A 168 29.81 72.58 -41.67
C GLU A 168 31.25 72.11 -41.44
N LEU A 169 31.43 70.94 -40.84
CA LEU A 169 32.74 70.32 -40.61
C LEU A 169 33.40 69.91 -41.92
N SER A 170 34.72 70.01 -41.98
CA SER A 170 35.53 69.42 -43.05
C SER A 170 35.42 67.89 -43.01
N SER A 171 35.79 67.23 -44.13
CA SER A 171 35.79 65.76 -44.19
C SER A 171 36.69 65.15 -43.11
N GLU A 172 37.85 65.73 -42.81
CA GLU A 172 38.79 65.30 -41.77
C GLU A 172 38.20 65.43 -40.37
N GLU A 173 37.54 66.53 -40.03
CA GLU A 173 36.87 66.77 -38.76
C GLU A 173 35.66 65.84 -38.57
N MET A 174 34.92 65.56 -39.66
CA MET A 174 33.81 64.57 -39.63
C MET A 174 34.31 63.15 -39.28
N LEU A 175 35.47 62.74 -39.86
CA LEU A 175 36.09 61.44 -39.59
C LEU A 175 36.57 61.37 -38.15
N GLU A 176 37.31 62.39 -37.67
CA GLU A 176 37.78 62.46 -36.28
C GLU A 176 36.62 62.38 -35.29
N LYS A 177 35.56 63.14 -35.54
CA LYS A 177 34.34 63.09 -34.73
C LYS A 177 33.66 61.70 -34.75
N ALA A 178 33.57 61.08 -35.91
CA ALA A 178 32.98 59.76 -36.09
C ALA A 178 33.80 58.69 -35.34
N GLU A 179 35.11 58.76 -35.36
CA GLU A 179 35.99 57.89 -34.60
C GLU A 179 35.83 58.13 -33.10
N ASP A 180 35.86 59.39 -32.62
CA ASP A 180 35.68 59.72 -31.20
C ASP A 180 34.34 59.18 -30.68
N MET A 181 33.28 59.28 -31.47
CA MET A 181 31.95 58.75 -31.09
C MET A 181 31.92 57.25 -30.76
N VAL A 182 32.80 56.42 -31.34
CA VAL A 182 32.81 54.95 -31.19
C VAL A 182 34.06 54.42 -30.46
N PHE A 183 35.07 55.24 -30.23
CA PHE A 183 36.29 54.89 -29.52
C PHE A 183 36.43 55.56 -28.15
N SER A 184 35.71 56.67 -27.89
CA SER A 184 35.81 57.44 -26.64
C SER A 184 35.45 56.63 -25.40
N ASP A 185 35.98 57.06 -24.28
CA ASP A 185 35.62 56.52 -22.94
C ASP A 185 34.12 56.67 -22.66
N ALA A 186 33.48 57.70 -23.19
CA ALA A 186 32.03 57.89 -23.05
C ALA A 186 31.22 56.82 -23.77
N TYR A 187 31.68 56.34 -24.94
CA TYR A 187 31.07 55.21 -25.66
C TYR A 187 31.31 53.92 -24.89
N GLN A 188 32.52 53.64 -24.42
CA GLN A 188 32.82 52.47 -23.61
C GLN A 188 32.01 52.44 -22.31
N SER A 189 31.86 53.57 -21.66
CA SER A 189 31.04 53.69 -20.43
C SER A 189 29.53 53.40 -20.74
N SER A 190 29.04 53.88 -21.89
CA SER A 190 27.63 53.59 -22.29
C SER A 190 27.41 52.10 -22.55
N LYS A 191 28.39 51.42 -23.18
CA LYS A 191 28.35 49.96 -23.40
C LYS A 191 28.45 49.19 -22.06
N ALA A 192 29.33 49.61 -21.17
CA ALA A 192 29.51 49.02 -19.85
C ALA A 192 28.24 49.12 -18.99
N LEU A 193 27.52 50.26 -19.07
CA LEU A 193 26.22 50.42 -18.40
C LEU A 193 25.17 49.42 -18.87
N ILE A 194 25.07 49.16 -20.17
CA ILE A 194 24.16 48.16 -20.70
C ILE A 194 24.49 46.76 -20.14
N MET A 195 25.76 46.38 -20.14
CA MET A 195 26.22 45.10 -19.60
C MET A 195 25.98 45.00 -18.11
N ASN A 196 26.23 46.04 -17.35
CA ASN A 196 25.98 46.08 -15.91
C ASN A 196 24.47 45.96 -15.58
N ASP A 197 23.60 46.61 -16.34
CA ASP A 197 22.15 46.48 -16.19
C ASP A 197 21.67 45.03 -16.48
N ILE A 198 22.27 44.37 -17.50
CA ILE A 198 22.00 42.98 -17.81
C ILE A 198 22.52 42.05 -16.71
N GLU A 199 23.71 42.32 -16.17
CA GLU A 199 24.30 41.54 -15.07
C GLU A 199 23.43 41.62 -13.80
N HIS A 200 23.00 42.84 -13.43
CA HIS A 200 22.05 43.00 -12.30
C HIS A 200 20.68 42.34 -12.54
N PHE A 201 20.24 42.33 -13.78
CA PHE A 201 19.04 41.56 -14.15
C PHE A 201 19.26 40.05 -13.91
N LEU A 202 20.39 39.49 -14.34
CA LEU A 202 20.71 38.08 -14.15
C LEU A 202 20.91 37.70 -12.67
N GLU A 203 21.66 38.57 -11.92
CA GLU A 203 21.81 38.40 -10.47
C GLU A 203 20.43 38.33 -9.75
N GLY A 204 19.52 39.22 -10.13
CA GLY A 204 18.16 39.20 -9.59
C GLY A 204 17.42 37.90 -9.91
N ILE A 205 17.56 37.38 -11.12
CA ILE A 205 16.98 36.09 -11.53
C ILE A 205 17.62 34.93 -10.75
N GLU A 206 18.94 34.92 -10.62
CA GLU A 206 19.67 33.89 -9.86
C GLU A 206 19.23 33.86 -8.41
N GLU A 207 19.12 35.03 -7.75
CA GLU A 207 18.64 35.14 -6.39
C GLU A 207 17.20 34.61 -6.24
N GLU A 208 16.28 35.04 -7.10
CA GLU A 208 14.87 34.61 -7.08
C GLU A 208 14.73 33.11 -7.36
N THR A 209 15.47 32.61 -8.35
CA THR A 209 15.46 31.19 -8.69
C THR A 209 16.09 30.35 -7.59
N GLY A 210 17.22 30.79 -7.03
CA GLY A 210 17.88 30.15 -5.88
C GLY A 210 16.99 30.09 -4.65
N GLN A 211 16.25 31.15 -4.36
CA GLN A 211 15.26 31.15 -3.28
C GLN A 211 14.11 30.18 -3.56
N ARG A 212 13.59 30.12 -4.79
CA ARG A 212 12.57 29.14 -5.20
C ARG A 212 13.09 27.71 -5.10
N GLN A 213 14.32 27.46 -5.59
CA GLN A 213 14.97 26.14 -5.49
C GLN A 213 15.12 25.69 -4.03
N THR A 214 15.63 26.57 -3.16
CA THR A 214 15.85 26.26 -1.75
C THR A 214 14.52 25.94 -1.03
N ARG A 215 13.47 26.75 -1.29
CA ARG A 215 12.13 26.50 -0.75
C ARG A 215 11.52 25.20 -1.29
N SER A 216 11.62 24.97 -2.60
CA SER A 216 11.09 23.78 -3.25
C SER A 216 11.84 22.53 -2.80
N ALA A 217 13.17 22.57 -2.70
CA ALA A 217 14.00 21.47 -2.19
C ALA A 217 13.62 21.09 -0.75
N GLY A 218 13.49 22.09 0.15
CA GLY A 218 13.05 21.86 1.53
C GLY A 218 11.65 21.29 1.63
N SER A 219 10.71 21.77 0.79
CA SER A 219 9.35 21.24 0.74
C SER A 219 9.31 19.84 0.14
N LEU A 220 10.11 19.55 -0.89
CA LEU A 220 10.23 18.22 -1.48
C LEU A 220 10.78 17.19 -0.50
N ASP A 221 11.84 17.53 0.26
CA ASP A 221 12.40 16.63 1.26
C ASP A 221 11.39 16.28 2.34
N SER A 222 10.66 17.28 2.83
CA SER A 222 9.57 17.06 3.79
C SER A 222 8.45 16.20 3.23
N MET A 223 8.03 16.41 1.96
CA MET A 223 7.00 15.62 1.29
C MET A 223 7.43 14.19 1.04
N ILE A 224 8.67 13.96 0.60
CA ILE A 224 9.27 12.64 0.42
C ILE A 224 9.33 11.90 1.76
N THR A 225 9.72 12.59 2.82
CA THR A 225 9.76 12.02 4.17
C THR A 225 8.35 11.63 4.64
N GLN A 226 7.36 12.49 4.43
CA GLN A 226 5.96 12.19 4.74
C GLN A 226 5.44 11.00 3.92
N GLN A 227 5.75 10.92 2.64
CA GLN A 227 5.41 9.79 1.77
C GLN A 227 6.03 8.48 2.28
N ARG A 228 7.30 8.50 2.71
CA ARG A 228 7.97 7.33 3.34
C ARG A 228 7.21 6.84 4.57
N TRP A 229 6.75 7.77 5.42
CA TRP A 229 5.95 7.40 6.59
C TRP A 229 4.62 6.74 6.21
N TYR A 230 3.91 7.24 5.20
CA TYR A 230 2.67 6.62 4.73
C TYR A 230 2.90 5.21 4.16
N ILE A 231 3.95 5.04 3.35
CA ILE A 231 4.32 3.72 2.80
C ILE A 231 4.71 2.75 3.93
N SER A 232 5.50 3.20 4.90
CA SER A 232 5.90 2.39 6.05
C SER A 232 4.68 1.99 6.90
N ALA A 233 3.77 2.92 7.15
CA ALA A 233 2.53 2.63 7.87
C ALA A 233 1.64 1.61 7.12
N LEU A 234 1.53 1.72 5.81
CA LEU A 234 0.81 0.76 4.97
C LEU A 234 1.45 -0.63 5.03
N PHE A 235 2.78 -0.70 4.99
CA PHE A 235 3.52 -1.96 5.11
C PHE A 235 3.30 -2.63 6.48
N ILE A 236 3.40 -1.86 7.56
CA ILE A 236 3.13 -2.34 8.93
C ILE A 236 1.68 -2.83 9.06
N LEU A 237 0.71 -2.09 8.52
CA LEU A 237 -0.69 -2.49 8.53
C LEU A 237 -0.91 -3.83 7.81
N ASN A 238 -0.24 -4.05 6.67
CA ASN A 238 -0.30 -5.32 5.94
C ASN A 238 0.28 -6.48 6.76
N ILE A 239 1.44 -6.28 7.42
CA ILE A 239 2.03 -7.29 8.31
C ILE A 239 1.07 -7.63 9.45
N LEU A 240 0.51 -6.62 10.12
CA LEU A 240 -0.44 -6.81 11.21
C LEU A 240 -1.68 -7.58 10.76
N THR A 241 -2.21 -7.26 9.57
CA THR A 241 -3.35 -7.97 8.97
C THR A 241 -3.00 -9.43 8.68
N PHE A 242 -1.80 -9.70 8.17
CA PHE A 242 -1.33 -11.06 7.91
C PHE A 242 -1.19 -11.88 9.20
N ILE A 243 -0.56 -11.31 10.23
CA ILE A 243 -0.44 -11.94 11.55
C ILE A 243 -1.83 -12.22 12.14
N MET A 244 -2.74 -11.27 12.02
CA MET A 244 -4.12 -11.41 12.48
C MET A 244 -4.83 -12.60 11.81
N ILE A 245 -4.69 -12.75 10.48
CA ILE A 245 -5.26 -13.88 9.73
C ILE A 245 -4.67 -15.20 10.24
N ILE A 246 -3.35 -15.26 10.45
CA ILE A 246 -2.70 -16.47 10.97
C ILE A 246 -3.26 -16.84 12.35
N VAL A 247 -3.38 -15.88 13.26
CA VAL A 247 -3.77 -16.12 14.65
C VAL A 247 -5.27 -16.40 14.80
N LEU A 248 -6.11 -15.67 14.07
CA LEU A 248 -7.56 -15.76 14.26
C LEU A 248 -8.25 -16.77 13.31
N VAL A 249 -7.59 -17.16 12.22
CA VAL A 249 -8.18 -18.05 11.20
C VAL A 249 -7.34 -19.32 11.03
N VAL A 250 -6.08 -19.20 10.60
CA VAL A 250 -5.27 -20.35 10.19
C VAL A 250 -4.98 -21.30 11.36
N ARG A 251 -4.53 -20.75 12.49
CA ARG A 251 -4.23 -21.57 13.70
C ARG A 251 -5.47 -22.29 14.25
N PRO A 252 -6.61 -21.61 14.50
CA PRO A 252 -7.81 -22.29 14.97
C PRO A 252 -8.31 -23.36 13.99
N LEU A 253 -8.28 -23.08 12.69
CA LEU A 253 -8.71 -24.03 11.66
C LEU A 253 -7.85 -25.31 11.71
N ARG A 254 -6.54 -25.20 11.83
CA ARG A 254 -5.64 -26.35 11.96
C ARG A 254 -5.96 -27.18 13.20
N ILE A 255 -6.12 -26.53 14.35
CA ILE A 255 -6.47 -27.19 15.63
C ILE A 255 -7.81 -27.93 15.48
N TYR A 256 -8.79 -27.32 14.83
CA TYR A 256 -10.13 -27.92 14.69
C TYR A 256 -10.10 -29.13 13.76
N LEU A 257 -9.34 -29.06 12.65
CA LEU A 257 -9.16 -30.21 11.77
C LEU A 257 -8.50 -31.39 12.48
N GLU A 258 -7.51 -31.15 13.35
CA GLU A 258 -6.90 -32.18 14.18
C GLU A 258 -7.92 -32.78 15.18
N CYS A 259 -8.70 -31.93 15.86
CA CYS A 259 -9.72 -32.41 16.80
C CYS A 259 -10.80 -33.26 16.12
N ILE A 260 -11.26 -32.86 14.92
CA ILE A 260 -12.23 -33.66 14.13
C ILE A 260 -11.64 -35.01 13.77
N ARG A 261 -10.39 -35.03 13.23
CA ARG A 261 -9.72 -36.26 12.78
C ARG A 261 -9.52 -37.24 13.95
N ASP A 262 -9.14 -36.71 15.11
CA ASP A 262 -8.83 -37.52 16.28
C ASP A 262 -10.09 -37.84 17.13
N GLY A 263 -11.26 -37.36 16.74
CA GLY A 263 -12.52 -37.57 17.48
C GLY A 263 -12.47 -36.97 18.88
N ARG A 264 -11.97 -35.74 19.03
CA ARG A 264 -11.83 -35.03 20.31
C ARG A 264 -12.65 -33.74 20.33
N LEU A 265 -12.98 -33.27 21.52
CA LEU A 265 -13.58 -31.95 21.73
C LEU A 265 -12.66 -30.84 21.23
N MET A 266 -13.26 -29.84 20.58
CA MET A 266 -12.55 -28.67 20.09
C MET A 266 -12.25 -27.69 21.21
N LYS A 267 -11.04 -27.10 21.21
CA LYS A 267 -10.69 -25.98 22.07
C LYS A 267 -11.37 -24.71 21.58
N ILE A 268 -11.98 -23.92 22.48
CA ILE A 268 -12.69 -22.68 22.13
C ILE A 268 -11.69 -21.54 21.95
N VAL A 269 -11.09 -21.43 20.75
CA VAL A 269 -10.07 -20.44 20.41
C VAL A 269 -10.40 -19.72 19.09
N GLY A 270 -9.69 -18.61 18.81
CA GLY A 270 -9.84 -17.85 17.56
C GLY A 270 -10.89 -16.74 17.65
N SER A 271 -11.41 -16.34 16.48
CA SER A 271 -12.44 -15.33 16.35
C SER A 271 -13.80 -15.76 16.93
N LYS A 272 -14.74 -14.81 16.98
CA LYS A 272 -16.11 -15.12 17.45
C LYS A 272 -16.74 -16.24 16.63
N GLU A 273 -16.57 -16.24 15.31
CA GLU A 273 -17.09 -17.24 14.38
C GLU A 273 -16.52 -18.63 14.67
N PHE A 274 -15.19 -18.73 14.85
CA PHE A 274 -14.54 -19.99 15.19
C PHE A 274 -14.91 -20.51 16.58
N ARG A 275 -15.01 -19.63 17.57
CA ARG A 275 -15.48 -20.01 18.92
C ARG A 275 -16.90 -20.55 18.90
N CYS A 276 -17.79 -19.92 18.13
CA CYS A 276 -19.16 -20.41 17.96
C CYS A 276 -19.17 -21.81 17.33
N LEU A 277 -18.37 -22.01 16.27
CA LEU A 277 -18.20 -23.30 15.62
C LEU A 277 -17.73 -24.39 16.59
N ALA A 278 -16.74 -24.07 17.43
CA ALA A 278 -16.23 -25.03 18.42
C ALA A 278 -17.29 -25.43 19.46
N VAL A 279 -18.07 -24.48 19.95
CA VAL A 279 -19.16 -24.75 20.90
C VAL A 279 -20.20 -25.66 20.25
N THR A 280 -20.68 -25.33 19.04
CA THR A 280 -21.67 -26.14 18.31
C THR A 280 -21.16 -27.56 18.04
N TYR A 281 -19.92 -27.69 17.59
CA TYR A 281 -19.32 -28.99 17.35
C TYR A 281 -19.26 -29.84 18.64
N ASN A 282 -18.83 -29.25 19.74
CA ASN A 282 -18.71 -29.94 21.02
C ASN A 282 -20.09 -30.43 21.53
N GLU A 283 -21.13 -29.61 21.42
CA GLU A 283 -22.52 -30.00 21.75
C GLU A 283 -22.97 -31.20 20.91
N ILE A 284 -22.74 -31.18 19.59
CA ILE A 284 -23.07 -32.28 18.70
C ILE A 284 -22.27 -33.53 19.02
N PHE A 285 -20.96 -33.37 19.30
CA PHE A 285 -20.07 -34.48 19.63
C PHE A 285 -20.49 -35.20 20.92
N GLU A 286 -20.79 -34.43 21.98
CA GLU A 286 -21.28 -34.96 23.27
C GLU A 286 -22.63 -35.66 23.11
N ALA A 287 -23.57 -35.06 22.38
CA ALA A 287 -24.86 -35.67 22.11
C ALA A 287 -24.74 -36.98 21.32
N ASN A 288 -23.91 -37.02 20.31
CA ASN A 288 -23.65 -38.26 19.54
C ASN A 288 -22.97 -39.33 20.38
N SER A 289 -22.01 -38.95 21.23
CA SER A 289 -21.32 -39.89 22.14
C SER A 289 -22.32 -40.49 23.16
N ALA A 290 -23.20 -39.68 23.73
CA ALA A 290 -24.22 -40.14 24.64
C ALA A 290 -25.24 -41.08 23.95
N ASN A 291 -25.69 -40.72 22.74
CA ASN A 291 -26.57 -41.56 21.91
C ASN A 291 -25.91 -42.90 21.56
N GLN A 292 -24.65 -42.92 21.18
CA GLN A 292 -23.93 -44.18 20.91
C GLN A 292 -23.80 -45.06 22.16
N ALA A 293 -23.53 -44.46 23.33
CA ALA A 293 -23.50 -45.21 24.60
C ALA A 293 -24.87 -45.81 24.92
N LEU A 294 -25.96 -45.03 24.71
CA LEU A 294 -27.34 -45.52 24.92
C LEU A 294 -27.67 -46.64 23.94
N LEU A 295 -27.34 -46.50 22.68
CA LEU A 295 -27.57 -47.52 21.66
C LEU A 295 -26.82 -48.82 21.95
N ARG A 296 -25.53 -48.73 22.39
CA ARG A 296 -24.73 -49.88 22.83
C ARG A 296 -25.40 -50.57 24.05
N HIS A 297 -25.81 -49.78 25.03
CA HIS A 297 -26.47 -50.33 26.21
C HIS A 297 -27.76 -51.09 25.83
N LYS A 298 -28.61 -50.51 24.96
CA LYS A 298 -29.82 -51.17 24.46
C LYS A 298 -29.54 -52.43 23.62
N ALA A 299 -28.40 -52.42 22.88
CA ALA A 299 -28.01 -53.56 22.06
C ALA A 299 -27.43 -54.72 22.88
N ASP A 300 -26.86 -54.40 24.05
CA ASP A 300 -26.13 -55.39 24.89
C ASP A 300 -26.93 -55.91 26.08
N HIS A 301 -28.02 -55.23 26.48
CA HIS A 301 -28.78 -55.59 27.67
C HIS A 301 -30.25 -55.90 27.34
N ASP A 302 -30.87 -56.74 28.17
CA ASP A 302 -32.30 -57.01 28.13
C ASP A 302 -33.12 -55.83 28.66
N PRO A 303 -34.10 -55.31 27.88
CA PRO A 303 -34.83 -54.10 28.25
C PRO A 303 -35.69 -54.23 29.51
N LEU A 304 -36.13 -55.45 29.89
CA LEU A 304 -36.93 -55.69 31.06
C LEU A 304 -36.10 -55.79 32.34
N THR A 305 -35.03 -56.56 32.27
CA THR A 305 -34.26 -56.97 33.47
C THR A 305 -32.95 -56.17 33.65
N GLY A 306 -32.43 -55.52 32.62
CA GLY A 306 -31.23 -54.71 32.66
C GLY A 306 -29.91 -55.50 32.69
N ILE A 307 -29.92 -56.84 32.75
CA ILE A 307 -28.74 -57.69 32.60
C ILE A 307 -28.42 -57.93 31.11
N ALA A 308 -27.34 -58.64 30.80
CA ALA A 308 -26.97 -58.89 29.42
C ALA A 308 -28.11 -59.67 28.69
N ASN A 309 -28.32 -59.32 27.43
CA ASN A 309 -29.26 -60.02 26.58
C ASN A 309 -28.64 -61.27 25.91
N ARG A 310 -29.43 -62.09 25.26
CA ARG A 310 -29.02 -63.30 24.54
C ARG A 310 -27.89 -63.04 23.56
N GLY A 311 -27.96 -61.93 22.78
CA GLY A 311 -26.91 -61.62 21.80
C GLY A 311 -25.55 -61.36 22.48
N THR A 312 -25.55 -60.67 23.61
CA THR A 312 -24.33 -60.45 24.41
C THR A 312 -23.83 -61.77 25.05
N PHE A 313 -24.72 -62.56 25.57
CA PHE A 313 -24.38 -63.88 26.10
C PHE A 313 -23.71 -64.76 25.02
N ASP A 314 -24.28 -64.87 23.84
CA ASP A 314 -23.71 -65.64 22.73
C ASP A 314 -22.31 -65.14 22.32
N ARG A 315 -22.12 -63.84 22.20
CA ARG A 315 -20.82 -63.24 21.89
C ARG A 315 -19.76 -63.56 22.96
N LEU A 316 -20.12 -63.42 24.24
CA LEU A 316 -19.23 -63.68 25.36
C LEU A 316 -18.87 -65.17 25.44
N ARG A 317 -19.86 -66.05 25.28
CA ARG A 317 -19.65 -67.53 25.22
C ARG A 317 -18.67 -67.87 24.11
N ASP A 318 -18.84 -67.36 22.91
CA ASP A 318 -18.00 -67.69 21.76
C ASP A 318 -16.57 -67.13 21.90
N LEU A 319 -16.45 -65.95 22.49
CA LEU A 319 -15.15 -65.34 22.81
C LEU A 319 -14.42 -66.16 23.90
N LEU A 320 -15.12 -66.58 24.93
CA LEU A 320 -14.51 -67.37 26.03
C LEU A 320 -14.20 -68.84 25.67
N LYS A 321 -14.86 -69.40 24.66
CA LYS A 321 -14.47 -70.73 24.07
C LYS A 321 -13.02 -70.74 23.56
N THR A 322 -12.55 -69.61 23.09
CA THR A 322 -11.16 -69.46 22.60
C THR A 322 -10.18 -69.10 23.71
N SER A 323 -10.63 -68.75 24.89
CA SER A 323 -9.80 -68.44 26.07
C SER A 323 -9.27 -69.74 26.67
N ARG A 324 -8.02 -69.70 27.21
CA ARG A 324 -7.43 -70.81 27.99
C ARG A 324 -7.84 -70.78 29.47
N SER A 325 -8.59 -69.76 29.94
CA SER A 325 -9.05 -69.63 31.30
C SER A 325 -10.26 -70.57 31.55
N PRO A 326 -10.33 -71.28 32.67
CA PRO A 326 -11.46 -72.14 33.01
C PRO A 326 -12.71 -71.25 33.23
N VAL A 327 -13.78 -71.58 32.57
CA VAL A 327 -15.11 -70.94 32.67
C VAL A 327 -16.16 -71.96 33.08
N ALA A 328 -17.15 -71.51 33.83
CA ALA A 328 -18.35 -72.31 34.10
C ALA A 328 -19.56 -71.61 33.54
N LEU A 329 -20.53 -72.38 33.09
CA LEU A 329 -21.82 -71.92 32.61
C LEU A 329 -22.92 -72.45 33.51
N LEU A 330 -23.65 -71.54 34.08
CA LEU A 330 -24.88 -71.86 34.84
C LEU A 330 -26.08 -71.47 33.97
N LEU A 331 -27.03 -72.37 33.81
CA LEU A 331 -28.29 -72.16 33.18
C LEU A 331 -29.40 -72.21 34.24
N ILE A 332 -30.28 -71.26 34.25
CA ILE A 332 -31.31 -71.07 35.27
C ILE A 332 -32.64 -70.87 34.54
N ASP A 333 -33.66 -71.59 34.99
CA ASP A 333 -35.02 -71.47 34.48
C ASP A 333 -35.95 -71.15 35.67
N VAL A 334 -37.00 -70.33 35.44
CA VAL A 334 -37.92 -69.96 36.53
C VAL A 334 -39.09 -70.96 36.49
N ASP A 335 -39.08 -71.87 37.47
CA ASP A 335 -40.11 -72.87 37.59
C ASP A 335 -41.52 -72.28 37.65
N GLU A 336 -42.45 -72.93 36.92
CA GLU A 336 -43.85 -72.56 36.85
C GLU A 336 -44.13 -71.10 36.43
N PHE A 337 -43.20 -70.44 35.70
CA PHE A 337 -43.34 -69.02 35.31
C PHE A 337 -44.61 -68.73 34.55
N LYS A 338 -45.08 -69.72 33.72
CA LYS A 338 -46.35 -69.62 33.01
C LYS A 338 -47.52 -69.56 33.97
N GLN A 339 -47.51 -70.38 35.03
CA GLN A 339 -48.62 -70.36 36.03
C GLN A 339 -48.67 -69.03 36.83
N ILE A 340 -47.48 -68.44 37.08
CA ILE A 340 -47.41 -67.11 37.69
C ILE A 340 -48.03 -66.06 36.78
N ASN A 341 -47.75 -66.07 35.48
CA ASN A 341 -48.38 -65.15 34.51
C ASN A 341 -49.90 -65.38 34.40
N ASP A 342 -50.32 -66.63 34.33
CA ASP A 342 -51.73 -66.98 34.17
C ASP A 342 -52.58 -66.66 35.46
N SER A 343 -51.95 -66.81 36.65
CA SER A 343 -52.65 -66.58 37.90
C SER A 343 -52.57 -65.12 38.38
N TYR A 344 -51.51 -64.41 38.14
CA TYR A 344 -51.24 -63.07 38.70
C TYR A 344 -51.00 -61.99 37.68
N GLY A 345 -51.07 -62.33 36.39
CA GLY A 345 -50.92 -61.41 35.30
C GLY A 345 -49.44 -61.13 34.93
N HIS A 346 -49.17 -60.70 33.68
CA HIS A 346 -47.89 -60.45 33.11
C HIS A 346 -47.05 -59.39 33.89
N ALA A 347 -47.72 -58.40 34.53
CA ALA A 347 -47.05 -57.42 35.34
C ALA A 347 -46.31 -58.02 36.56
N THR A 348 -46.97 -59.07 37.13
CA THR A 348 -46.37 -59.86 38.26
C THR A 348 -45.22 -60.70 37.73
N GLY A 349 -45.36 -61.35 36.58
CA GLY A 349 -44.26 -62.07 35.93
C GLY A 349 -43.05 -61.20 35.63
N ASP A 350 -43.28 -59.99 35.09
CA ASP A 350 -42.22 -59.01 34.85
C ASP A 350 -41.49 -58.60 36.14
N MET A 351 -42.22 -58.48 37.27
CA MET A 351 -41.59 -58.22 38.58
C MET A 351 -40.74 -59.43 39.06
N VAL A 352 -41.20 -60.64 38.83
CA VAL A 352 -40.41 -61.86 39.18
C VAL A 352 -39.13 -61.90 38.35
N LEU A 353 -39.17 -61.68 37.04
CA LEU A 353 -38.00 -61.67 36.18
C LEU A 353 -36.99 -60.58 36.59
N LYS A 354 -37.48 -59.37 36.91
CA LYS A 354 -36.62 -58.28 37.46
C LYS A 354 -35.99 -58.69 38.78
N LYS A 355 -36.73 -59.39 39.66
CA LYS A 355 -36.21 -59.83 40.96
C LYS A 355 -35.13 -60.90 40.80
N VAL A 356 -35.35 -61.87 39.89
CA VAL A 356 -34.32 -62.88 39.56
C VAL A 356 -33.06 -62.23 39.00
N ALA A 357 -33.18 -61.35 38.02
CA ALA A 357 -32.07 -60.64 37.45
C ALA A 357 -31.24 -59.87 38.53
N LYS A 358 -31.96 -59.16 39.43
CA LYS A 358 -31.34 -58.44 40.53
C LYS A 358 -30.59 -59.40 41.48
N LEU A 359 -31.20 -60.53 41.84
CA LEU A 359 -30.56 -61.55 42.68
C LEU A 359 -29.29 -62.10 42.01
N LEU A 360 -29.34 -62.36 40.70
CA LEU A 360 -28.17 -62.82 39.95
C LEU A 360 -27.07 -61.76 39.95
N GLN A 361 -27.37 -60.49 39.77
CA GLN A 361 -26.40 -59.41 39.87
C GLN A 361 -25.75 -59.26 41.27
N GLU A 362 -26.54 -59.48 42.33
CA GLU A 362 -26.08 -59.37 43.75
C GLU A 362 -25.26 -60.58 44.20
N GLN A 363 -25.59 -61.76 43.67
CA GLN A 363 -24.94 -63.02 44.15
C GLN A 363 -23.63 -63.37 43.37
N PHE A 364 -23.52 -62.91 42.13
CA PHE A 364 -22.36 -63.19 41.29
C PHE A 364 -21.39 -62.02 41.33
N ARG A 365 -20.11 -62.27 40.96
CA ARG A 365 -19.04 -61.28 41.01
C ARG A 365 -19.14 -60.32 39.83
N SER A 366 -18.49 -59.18 39.92
CA SER A 366 -18.38 -58.21 38.83
C SER A 366 -17.77 -58.75 37.53
N ASN A 367 -17.01 -59.83 37.61
CA ASN A 367 -16.40 -60.51 36.45
C ASN A 367 -17.24 -61.66 35.91
N ASP A 368 -18.40 -61.96 36.56
CA ASP A 368 -19.37 -62.92 36.06
C ASP A 368 -20.43 -62.21 35.23
N TYR A 369 -20.95 -62.87 34.24
CA TYR A 369 -21.86 -62.25 33.28
C TYR A 369 -23.27 -62.85 33.34
N PRO A 370 -24.11 -62.37 34.20
CA PRO A 370 -25.53 -62.75 34.21
C PRO A 370 -26.24 -62.23 32.99
N ALA A 371 -27.01 -63.10 32.31
CA ALA A 371 -27.74 -62.79 31.06
C ALA A 371 -29.14 -63.41 31.11
N ARG A 372 -30.10 -62.79 30.46
CA ARG A 372 -31.40 -63.36 30.13
C ARG A 372 -31.34 -63.86 28.68
N ILE A 373 -31.50 -65.17 28.49
CA ILE A 373 -31.35 -65.82 27.20
C ILE A 373 -32.66 -66.24 26.55
N GLY A 374 -33.76 -66.24 27.33
CA GLY A 374 -35.12 -66.59 26.86
C GLY A 374 -36.20 -65.82 27.68
N GLY A 375 -37.42 -66.22 27.55
CA GLY A 375 -38.55 -65.67 28.29
C GLY A 375 -38.36 -65.68 29.81
N ASP A 376 -38.15 -66.84 30.37
CA ASP A 376 -37.90 -67.17 31.77
C ASP A 376 -36.53 -67.78 32.03
N GLU A 377 -35.72 -67.92 30.97
CA GLU A 377 -34.41 -68.51 31.00
C GLU A 377 -33.33 -67.46 31.25
N PHE A 378 -32.47 -67.77 32.23
CA PHE A 378 -31.28 -66.97 32.54
C PHE A 378 -30.00 -67.85 32.42
N ALA A 379 -28.92 -67.20 32.21
CA ALA A 379 -27.59 -67.83 32.19
C ALA A 379 -26.58 -66.96 32.92
N VAL A 380 -25.59 -67.58 33.56
CA VAL A 380 -24.43 -66.87 34.10
C VAL A 380 -23.16 -67.49 33.61
N ILE A 381 -22.34 -66.73 32.94
CA ILE A 381 -20.97 -67.13 32.59
C ILE A 381 -20.05 -66.69 33.71
N MET A 382 -19.40 -67.65 34.38
CA MET A 382 -18.46 -67.39 35.45
C MET A 382 -17.05 -67.58 34.91
N THR A 383 -16.19 -66.62 35.19
CA THR A 383 -14.80 -66.62 34.75
C THR A 383 -13.86 -66.99 35.91
N ASP A 384 -12.63 -67.40 35.59
CA ASP A 384 -11.55 -67.69 36.56
C ASP A 384 -11.96 -68.71 37.62
N ILE A 385 -12.58 -69.80 37.20
CA ILE A 385 -13.08 -70.87 38.09
C ILE A 385 -11.95 -71.72 38.60
N THR A 386 -11.78 -71.79 39.92
CA THR A 386 -10.89 -72.70 40.59
C THR A 386 -11.62 -73.93 41.14
N PRO A 387 -10.97 -75.11 41.39
CA PRO A 387 -11.62 -76.29 41.97
C PRO A 387 -12.29 -76.03 43.33
N SER A 388 -11.76 -75.11 44.11
CA SER A 388 -12.35 -74.72 45.38
C SER A 388 -13.66 -73.89 45.24
N LEU A 389 -13.82 -73.19 44.12
CA LEU A 389 -15.03 -72.39 43.81
C LEU A 389 -16.22 -73.28 43.45
N ARG A 390 -15.98 -74.45 42.89
CA ARG A 390 -17.04 -75.41 42.54
C ARG A 390 -17.89 -75.79 43.72
N PHE A 391 -17.29 -76.09 44.93
CA PHE A 391 -18.01 -76.39 46.12
C PHE A 391 -18.82 -75.19 46.67
N VAL A 392 -18.30 -73.99 46.54
CA VAL A 392 -19.00 -72.75 46.94
C VAL A 392 -20.21 -72.46 45.99
N ILE A 393 -20.10 -72.80 44.71
CA ILE A 393 -21.18 -72.61 43.76
C ILE A 393 -22.30 -73.62 44.04
N GLU A 394 -21.96 -74.89 44.24
CA GLU A 394 -22.92 -75.95 44.59
C GLU A 394 -23.67 -75.60 45.86
N ASN A 395 -23.03 -75.05 46.88
CA ASN A 395 -23.67 -74.61 48.17
C ASN A 395 -24.45 -73.29 48.07
N LYS A 396 -24.36 -72.56 46.99
CA LYS A 396 -25.13 -71.33 46.71
C LYS A 396 -26.37 -71.56 45.88
N MET A 397 -26.51 -72.78 45.38
CA MET A 397 -27.63 -73.18 44.53
C MET A 397 -28.72 -73.95 45.24
N ASP A 398 -28.42 -74.45 46.50
CA ASP A 398 -29.35 -74.97 47.48
C ASP A 398 -29.94 -73.81 48.32
#